data_df59e402bbc0680191f00226f6fd0ff3
#
_entry.id   df59e402bbc0680191f00226f6fd0ff3
#
_cell.length_a   1.000
_cell.length_b   1.000
_cell.length_c   1.000
_cell.angle_alpha   90.00
_cell.angle_beta   90.00
_cell.angle_gamma   90.00
#
_symmetry.space_group_name_H-M   'P 1'
#
loop_
_entity.id
_entity.type
_entity.pdbx_description
1 polymer ?
#
loop_
_entity_poly.entity_id
_entity_poly.type
_entity_poly.pdbx_seq_one_letter_code
_entity_poly.pdbx_strand_id
1 'polypeptide(L)'
;MISYVFIPIFLVLFLVILFSGIFTVRQQKAAILERFGKFKSIKNSGLHLKIPIIDQIAGRINLKVQQLDVLVETKTKDNVFVKLKISVQFQVIRTNIYDAFYKLESPSDQITSYVFDVVRAEVPKMILDDVFERKDDIAIAVNRELNQSMQDYGYDIIKTLVTDIDPDEQVKHAMNRINSAEREKVAAEYEGEAERIRIVAKARAEAESKRLQGQGIADQRREIARGLEESVDVLNNVGINSQEASALIVVTQHYDTLQAIGEETNSNLILLPNSPQAGSDMLNNMVASFTASNQIGEAMRKKNEEIEQEKKNKPDTKRR
;
A
#
# COMPACT_ATOMS: atom_id res chain seq x y z
N MET A 1 15.70 -98.13 7.56
CA MET A 1 14.54 -97.27 7.91
C MET A 1 14.89 -95.98 8.52
N ILE A 2 15.87 -95.81 9.38
CA ILE A 2 16.26 -94.57 10.07
C ILE A 2 16.73 -93.44 9.06
N SER A 3 17.46 -93.87 7.99
CA SER A 3 17.96 -92.94 7.00
C SER A 3 16.87 -92.19 6.19
N TYR A 4 15.72 -92.79 5.92
CA TYR A 4 14.60 -92.22 5.17
C TYR A 4 13.86 -91.15 5.94
N VAL A 5 13.97 -91.11 7.27
CA VAL A 5 13.34 -90.09 8.13
C VAL A 5 14.25 -88.85 8.31
N PHE A 6 15.55 -89.07 8.41
CA PHE A 6 16.52 -87.97 8.62
C PHE A 6 16.70 -87.11 7.38
N ILE A 7 16.61 -87.71 6.16
CA ILE A 7 16.79 -86.93 4.91
C ILE A 7 15.71 -85.85 4.76
N PRO A 8 14.41 -86.11 4.86
CA PRO A 8 13.37 -85.09 4.76
C PRO A 8 13.45 -84.03 5.90
N ILE A 9 13.81 -84.43 7.11
CA ILE A 9 14.00 -83.47 8.22
C ILE A 9 15.15 -82.55 7.94
N PHE A 10 16.27 -83.04 7.46
CA PHE A 10 17.43 -82.22 7.09
C PHE A 10 17.13 -81.30 5.90
N LEU A 11 16.36 -81.80 4.93
CA LEU A 11 15.92 -80.97 3.78
C LEU A 11 15.01 -79.81 4.23
N VAL A 12 14.05 -80.12 5.12
CA VAL A 12 13.16 -79.08 5.67
C VAL A 12 13.93 -78.08 6.49
N LEU A 13 14.85 -78.52 7.35
CA LEU A 13 15.72 -77.63 8.12
C LEU A 13 16.60 -76.77 7.22
N PHE A 14 17.17 -77.34 6.18
CA PHE A 14 17.96 -76.63 5.18
C PHE A 14 17.12 -75.58 4.44
N LEU A 15 15.90 -75.88 4.01
CA LEU A 15 14.96 -74.96 3.42
C LEU A 15 14.58 -73.84 4.39
N VAL A 16 14.29 -74.14 5.64
CA VAL A 16 13.97 -73.10 6.65
C VAL A 16 15.17 -72.12 6.83
N ILE A 17 16.39 -72.66 6.90
CA ILE A 17 17.59 -71.84 7.02
C ILE A 17 17.78 -70.99 5.77
N LEU A 18 17.54 -71.56 4.57
CA LEU A 18 17.68 -70.83 3.31
C LEU A 18 16.66 -69.65 3.20
N PHE A 19 15.39 -69.91 3.54
CA PHE A 19 14.37 -68.86 3.55
C PHE A 19 14.57 -67.81 4.65
N SER A 20 15.10 -68.19 5.81
CA SER A 20 15.45 -67.29 6.91
C SER A 20 16.59 -66.30 6.54
N GLY A 21 17.36 -66.62 5.50
CA GLY A 21 18.40 -65.72 4.96
C GLY A 21 17.91 -64.61 4.07
N ILE A 22 16.66 -64.72 3.58
CA ILE A 22 16.09 -63.71 2.67
C ILE A 22 15.49 -62.56 3.46
N PHE A 23 15.83 -61.34 3.15
CA PHE A 23 15.17 -60.14 3.71
C PHE A 23 15.01 -59.01 2.67
N THR A 24 14.05 -58.18 2.89
CA THR A 24 13.76 -57.04 2.00
C THR A 24 14.03 -55.71 2.74
N VAL A 25 14.56 -54.75 1.99
CA VAL A 25 14.74 -53.40 2.44
C VAL A 25 13.81 -52.48 1.63
N ARG A 26 12.97 -51.74 2.33
CA ARG A 26 12.01 -50.82 1.71
C ARG A 26 12.74 -49.66 1.02
N GLN A 27 12.08 -49.10 0.00
CA GLN A 27 12.58 -47.90 -0.70
C GLN A 27 12.85 -46.76 0.30
N GLN A 28 13.94 -46.02 0.06
CA GLN A 28 14.41 -44.91 0.91
C GLN A 28 14.75 -45.36 2.37
N LYS A 29 15.15 -46.61 2.53
CA LYS A 29 15.79 -47.14 3.74
C LYS A 29 17.07 -47.86 3.37
N ALA A 30 18.01 -47.90 4.30
CA ALA A 30 19.19 -48.77 4.22
C ALA A 30 19.24 -49.66 5.45
N ALA A 31 19.63 -50.91 5.27
CA ALA A 31 19.83 -51.87 6.36
C ALA A 31 21.35 -52.03 6.58
N ILE A 32 21.78 -51.97 7.82
CA ILE A 32 23.14 -52.20 8.25
C ILE A 32 23.27 -53.64 8.69
N LEU A 33 24.18 -54.38 8.04
CA LEU A 33 24.49 -55.75 8.39
C LEU A 33 25.76 -55.81 9.23
N GLU A 34 25.68 -56.53 10.32
CA GLU A 34 26.78 -56.92 11.17
C GLU A 34 27.02 -58.42 11.12
N ARG A 35 28.27 -58.78 11.27
CA ARG A 35 28.69 -60.17 11.43
C ARG A 35 29.46 -60.30 12.75
N PHE A 36 28.90 -61.04 13.72
CA PHE A 36 29.44 -61.15 15.05
C PHE A 36 29.75 -59.82 15.71
N GLY A 37 28.83 -58.84 15.57
CA GLY A 37 28.97 -57.50 16.14
C GLY A 37 29.93 -56.54 15.38
N LYS A 38 30.51 -56.99 14.25
CA LYS A 38 31.34 -56.10 13.39
C LYS A 38 30.59 -55.72 12.16
N PHE A 39 30.69 -54.47 11.76
CA PHE A 39 30.14 -53.97 10.49
C PHE A 39 30.59 -54.80 9.30
N LYS A 40 29.66 -55.23 8.48
CA LYS A 40 29.93 -55.98 7.26
C LYS A 40 29.61 -55.21 6.00
N SER A 41 28.41 -54.76 5.86
CA SER A 41 27.97 -54.05 4.66
C SER A 41 26.64 -53.31 4.87
N ILE A 42 26.41 -52.29 4.04
CA ILE A 42 25.12 -51.58 3.94
C ILE A 42 24.34 -52.18 2.76
N LYS A 43 23.06 -52.44 2.97
CA LYS A 43 22.13 -52.96 1.97
C LYS A 43 21.10 -51.88 1.64
N ASN A 44 21.08 -51.43 0.39
CA ASN A 44 20.11 -50.49 -0.13
C ASN A 44 18.73 -51.16 -0.34
N SER A 45 17.75 -50.41 -0.86
CA SER A 45 16.42 -50.95 -1.16
C SER A 45 16.47 -52.15 -2.12
N GLY A 46 15.68 -53.15 -1.85
CA GLY A 46 15.59 -54.38 -2.66
C GLY A 46 15.59 -55.68 -1.84
N LEU A 47 15.74 -56.79 -2.54
CA LEU A 47 15.85 -58.12 -1.98
C LEU A 47 17.31 -58.46 -1.73
N HIS A 48 17.63 -58.91 -0.53
CA HIS A 48 18.99 -59.25 -0.13
C HIS A 48 19.05 -60.59 0.60
N LEU A 49 20.22 -61.18 0.59
CA LEU A 49 20.53 -62.41 1.30
C LEU A 49 21.51 -62.09 2.45
N LYS A 50 21.24 -62.70 3.60
CA LYS A 50 22.13 -62.73 4.76
C LYS A 50 22.36 -64.19 5.18
N ILE A 51 23.48 -64.47 5.82
CA ILE A 51 23.72 -65.79 6.40
C ILE A 51 22.96 -65.83 7.73
N PRO A 52 21.91 -66.71 7.85
CA PRO A 52 21.18 -66.83 9.10
C PRO A 52 22.13 -67.17 10.27
N ILE A 53 21.81 -66.70 11.48
CA ILE A 53 22.56 -66.89 12.72
C ILE A 53 23.87 -66.04 12.77
N ILE A 54 24.62 -65.94 11.68
CA ILE A 54 25.91 -65.26 11.63
C ILE A 54 25.77 -63.75 11.32
N ASP A 55 24.94 -63.41 10.34
CA ASP A 55 24.68 -62.04 9.92
C ASP A 55 23.41 -61.54 10.60
N GLN A 56 23.51 -60.41 11.31
CA GLN A 56 22.41 -59.71 11.97
C GLN A 56 22.17 -58.35 11.32
N ILE A 57 20.92 -57.91 11.34
CA ILE A 57 20.57 -56.57 10.94
C ILE A 57 20.69 -55.69 12.20
N ALA A 58 21.73 -54.88 12.29
CA ALA A 58 21.97 -53.97 13.42
C ALA A 58 20.89 -52.91 13.50
N GLY A 59 20.48 -52.39 12.35
CA GLY A 59 19.42 -51.39 12.27
C GLY A 59 19.03 -51.04 10.85
N ARG A 60 18.00 -50.20 10.74
CA ARG A 60 17.54 -49.63 9.47
C ARG A 60 17.49 -48.12 9.58
N ILE A 61 18.25 -47.43 8.76
CA ILE A 61 18.28 -45.98 8.73
C ILE A 61 17.34 -45.44 7.67
N ASN A 62 16.69 -44.32 7.96
CA ASN A 62 15.79 -43.66 7.03
C ASN A 62 16.59 -42.65 6.20
N LEU A 63 16.49 -42.75 4.87
CA LEU A 63 17.18 -41.87 3.91
C LEU A 63 16.27 -40.74 3.36
N LYS A 64 15.01 -40.67 3.84
CA LYS A 64 14.11 -39.59 3.50
C LYS A 64 14.52 -38.33 4.24
N VAL A 65 14.15 -37.20 3.67
CA VAL A 65 14.20 -35.92 4.39
C VAL A 65 13.33 -36.01 5.63
N GLN A 66 13.88 -35.63 6.75
CA GLN A 66 13.22 -35.58 8.06
C GLN A 66 13.20 -34.13 8.51
N GLN A 67 12.18 -33.76 9.27
CA GLN A 67 12.06 -32.45 9.88
C GLN A 67 12.07 -32.60 11.40
N LEU A 68 12.83 -31.72 12.03
CA LEU A 68 12.87 -31.56 13.48
C LEU A 68 12.48 -30.13 13.81
N ASP A 69 11.47 -29.97 14.63
CA ASP A 69 11.05 -28.67 15.16
C ASP A 69 11.67 -28.47 16.54
N VAL A 70 12.44 -27.40 16.68
CA VAL A 70 13.13 -27.06 17.94
C VAL A 70 12.53 -25.76 18.45
N LEU A 71 12.09 -25.75 19.71
CA LEU A 71 11.61 -24.57 20.40
C LEU A 71 12.74 -24.04 21.31
N VAL A 72 13.22 -22.82 21.04
CA VAL A 72 14.30 -22.18 21.79
C VAL A 72 13.77 -20.96 22.49
N GLU A 73 13.93 -20.90 23.80
CA GLU A 73 13.67 -19.69 24.57
C GLU A 73 14.98 -18.95 24.82
N THR A 74 15.02 -17.67 24.49
CA THR A 74 16.17 -16.82 24.64
C THR A 74 15.77 -15.37 24.91
N LYS A 75 16.75 -14.49 25.13
CA LYS A 75 16.55 -13.08 25.43
C LYS A 75 17.20 -12.21 24.36
N THR A 76 16.49 -11.21 23.89
CA THR A 76 17.00 -10.24 22.92
C THR A 76 17.89 -9.18 23.59
N LYS A 77 18.56 -8.35 22.79
CA LYS A 77 19.44 -7.26 23.27
C LYS A 77 18.68 -6.23 24.12
N ASP A 78 17.43 -5.98 23.83
CA ASP A 78 16.52 -5.09 24.56
C ASP A 78 15.81 -5.75 25.76
N ASN A 79 16.36 -6.89 26.21
CA ASN A 79 15.91 -7.62 27.38
C ASN A 79 14.51 -8.25 27.30
N VAL A 80 13.99 -8.50 26.09
CA VAL A 80 12.74 -9.19 25.88
C VAL A 80 12.96 -10.69 25.76
N PHE A 81 12.18 -11.50 26.51
CA PHE A 81 12.16 -12.94 26.30
C PHE A 81 11.36 -13.30 25.07
N VAL A 82 11.93 -14.18 24.24
CA VAL A 82 11.31 -14.66 23.00
C VAL A 82 11.44 -16.16 22.88
N LYS A 83 10.40 -16.80 22.38
CA LYS A 83 10.38 -18.21 21.99
C LYS A 83 10.47 -18.28 20.48
N LEU A 84 11.52 -18.90 19.98
CA LEU A 84 11.71 -19.12 18.54
C LEU A 84 11.45 -20.59 18.23
N LYS A 85 10.60 -20.84 17.23
CA LYS A 85 10.42 -22.16 16.66
C LYS A 85 11.24 -22.27 15.39
N ILE A 86 12.21 -23.20 15.42
CA ILE A 86 13.15 -23.43 14.32
C ILE A 86 12.92 -24.84 13.78
N SER A 87 12.61 -24.91 12.50
CA SER A 87 12.43 -26.18 11.79
C SER A 87 13.68 -26.49 10.99
N VAL A 88 14.32 -27.60 11.31
CA VAL A 88 15.52 -28.10 10.64
C VAL A 88 15.16 -29.29 9.77
N GLN A 89 15.40 -29.20 8.48
CA GLN A 89 15.23 -30.30 7.53
C GLN A 89 16.59 -30.94 7.25
N PHE A 90 16.69 -32.21 7.52
CA PHE A 90 17.92 -32.98 7.39
C PHE A 90 17.69 -34.35 6.76
N GLN A 91 18.74 -34.91 6.18
CA GLN A 91 18.75 -36.25 5.63
C GLN A 91 20.08 -36.94 5.88
N VAL A 92 20.10 -38.25 5.71
CA VAL A 92 21.34 -39.06 5.79
C VAL A 92 22.03 -39.00 4.42
N ILE A 93 23.33 -38.70 4.41
CA ILE A 93 24.17 -38.74 3.23
C ILE A 93 24.36 -40.19 2.82
N ARG A 94 23.93 -40.56 1.60
CA ARG A 94 23.94 -41.94 1.10
C ARG A 94 25.33 -42.58 1.07
N THR A 95 26.39 -41.80 0.94
CA THR A 95 27.78 -42.29 0.97
C THR A 95 28.29 -42.53 2.38
N ASN A 96 27.69 -41.88 3.40
CA ASN A 96 28.18 -41.86 4.78
C ASN A 96 27.20 -42.50 5.78
N ILE A 97 26.43 -43.50 5.30
CA ILE A 97 25.44 -44.21 6.15
C ILE A 97 26.10 -44.88 7.35
N TYR A 98 27.35 -45.33 7.20
CA TYR A 98 28.13 -45.91 8.30
C TYR A 98 28.31 -44.93 9.43
N ASP A 99 28.76 -43.71 9.14
CA ASP A 99 29.01 -42.68 10.12
C ASP A 99 27.69 -42.23 10.80
N ALA A 100 26.61 -42.10 10.01
CA ALA A 100 25.31 -41.75 10.51
C ALA A 100 24.69 -42.75 11.46
N PHE A 101 25.11 -44.01 11.38
CA PHE A 101 24.58 -45.07 12.25
C PHE A 101 25.44 -45.33 13.48
N TYR A 102 26.78 -45.27 13.33
CA TYR A 102 27.70 -45.68 14.40
C TYR A 102 28.33 -44.53 15.16
N LYS A 103 28.44 -43.36 14.59
CA LYS A 103 29.09 -42.20 15.27
C LYS A 103 28.13 -41.41 16.14
N LEU A 104 26.83 -41.40 15.81
CA LEU A 104 25.85 -40.57 16.49
C LEU A 104 24.65 -41.40 16.97
N GLU A 105 24.39 -41.39 18.27
CA GLU A 105 23.29 -42.11 18.88
C GLU A 105 21.92 -41.48 18.58
N SER A 106 21.83 -40.14 18.83
CA SER A 106 20.60 -39.38 18.60
C SER A 106 20.89 -38.13 17.77
N PRO A 107 20.61 -38.15 16.45
CA PRO A 107 20.79 -36.98 15.60
C PRO A 107 19.87 -35.84 16.01
N SER A 108 18.66 -36.13 16.50
CA SER A 108 17.71 -35.12 16.91
C SER A 108 18.20 -34.31 18.11
N ASP A 109 18.78 -34.98 19.12
CA ASP A 109 19.28 -34.28 20.30
C ASP A 109 20.53 -33.45 19.99
N GLN A 110 21.38 -33.97 19.11
CA GLN A 110 22.55 -33.25 18.67
C GLN A 110 22.19 -31.99 17.87
N ILE A 111 21.28 -32.11 16.90
CA ILE A 111 20.75 -30.96 16.13
C ILE A 111 20.13 -29.96 17.09
N THR A 112 19.31 -30.41 18.03
CA THR A 112 18.69 -29.55 19.04
C THR A 112 19.72 -28.76 19.83
N SER A 113 20.79 -29.41 20.28
CA SER A 113 21.85 -28.75 21.06
C SER A 113 22.59 -27.68 20.26
N TYR A 114 22.91 -27.95 19.00
CA TYR A 114 23.53 -26.93 18.13
C TYR A 114 22.59 -25.76 17.81
N VAL A 115 21.32 -26.04 17.58
CA VAL A 115 20.30 -24.98 17.38
C VAL A 115 20.25 -24.07 18.60
N PHE A 116 20.19 -24.65 19.82
CA PHE A 116 20.23 -23.88 21.07
C PHE A 116 21.47 -22.99 21.17
N ASP A 117 22.64 -23.53 20.85
CA ASP A 117 23.90 -22.81 20.97
C ASP A 117 23.92 -21.61 20.03
N VAL A 118 23.64 -21.81 18.75
CA VAL A 118 23.69 -20.72 17.75
C VAL A 118 22.61 -19.67 18.03
N VAL A 119 21.40 -20.06 18.36
CA VAL A 119 20.30 -19.11 18.62
C VAL A 119 20.62 -18.26 19.85
N ARG A 120 21.13 -18.87 20.92
CA ARG A 120 21.55 -18.16 22.13
C ARG A 120 22.79 -17.28 21.92
N ALA A 121 23.57 -17.54 20.88
CA ALA A 121 24.70 -16.68 20.50
C ALA A 121 24.28 -15.49 19.62
N GLU A 122 23.29 -15.68 18.73
CA GLU A 122 22.90 -14.66 17.74
C GLU A 122 21.78 -13.74 18.22
N VAL A 123 20.72 -14.26 18.82
CA VAL A 123 19.53 -13.48 19.19
C VAL A 123 19.83 -12.37 20.22
N PRO A 124 20.71 -12.55 21.24
CA PRO A 124 21.05 -11.48 22.17
C PRO A 124 21.84 -10.31 21.56
N LYS A 125 22.30 -10.43 20.33
CA LYS A 125 22.95 -9.33 19.59
C LYS A 125 21.94 -8.42 18.89
N MET A 126 20.69 -8.86 18.73
CA MET A 126 19.61 -8.23 18.00
C MET A 126 18.54 -7.67 18.94
N ILE A 127 17.95 -6.54 18.59
CA ILE A 127 16.71 -6.08 19.24
C ILE A 127 15.51 -6.89 18.71
N LEU A 128 14.39 -6.84 19.42
CA LEU A 128 13.22 -7.66 19.07
C LEU A 128 12.74 -7.42 17.62
N ASP A 129 12.67 -6.18 17.17
CA ASP A 129 12.25 -5.85 15.81
C ASP A 129 13.21 -6.43 14.77
N ASP A 130 14.53 -6.37 15.01
CA ASP A 130 15.54 -7.00 14.14
C ASP A 130 15.37 -8.52 14.07
N VAL A 131 14.97 -9.17 15.18
CA VAL A 131 14.73 -10.63 15.18
C VAL A 131 13.58 -11.00 14.24
N PHE A 132 12.53 -10.18 14.16
CA PHE A 132 11.44 -10.38 13.22
C PHE A 132 11.84 -10.08 11.78
N GLU A 133 12.53 -8.97 11.55
CA GLU A 133 12.92 -8.51 10.22
C GLU A 133 14.01 -9.39 9.59
N ARG A 134 14.99 -9.80 10.41
CA ARG A 134 16.20 -10.53 9.99
C ARG A 134 16.18 -12.00 10.42
N LYS A 135 15.02 -12.60 10.57
CA LYS A 135 14.88 -14.02 10.94
C LYS A 135 15.64 -14.98 10.02
N ASP A 136 15.77 -14.60 8.74
CA ASP A 136 16.50 -15.40 7.75
C ASP A 136 18.01 -15.43 8.03
N ASP A 137 18.58 -14.37 8.59
CA ASP A 137 19.99 -14.34 8.98
C ASP A 137 20.27 -15.36 10.10
N ILE A 138 19.33 -15.46 11.06
CA ILE A 138 19.38 -16.47 12.13
C ILE A 138 19.32 -17.88 11.53
N ALA A 139 18.40 -18.10 10.58
CA ALA A 139 18.26 -19.40 9.92
C ALA A 139 19.52 -19.79 9.13
N ILE A 140 20.16 -18.82 8.46
CA ILE A 140 21.42 -19.02 7.72
C ILE A 140 22.57 -19.34 8.68
N ALA A 141 22.67 -18.63 9.81
CA ALA A 141 23.71 -18.88 10.82
C ALA A 141 23.57 -20.30 11.39
N VAL A 142 22.35 -20.70 11.76
CA VAL A 142 22.05 -22.05 12.27
C VAL A 142 22.35 -23.11 11.21
N ASN A 143 21.93 -22.88 9.95
CA ASN A 143 22.18 -23.83 8.86
C ASN A 143 23.67 -24.07 8.64
N ARG A 144 24.47 -22.98 8.60
CA ARG A 144 25.92 -23.06 8.38
C ARG A 144 26.62 -23.86 9.46
N GLU A 145 26.32 -23.59 10.73
CA GLU A 145 26.95 -24.27 11.86
C GLU A 145 26.54 -25.75 11.92
N LEU A 146 25.24 -26.03 11.74
CA LEU A 146 24.73 -27.38 11.67
C LEU A 146 25.34 -28.19 10.53
N ASN A 147 25.44 -27.62 9.32
CA ASN A 147 26.03 -28.29 8.18
C ASN A 147 27.48 -28.68 8.45
N GLN A 148 28.27 -27.74 8.98
CA GLN A 148 29.66 -28.00 9.26
C GLN A 148 29.83 -29.14 10.28
N SER A 149 29.02 -29.16 11.34
CA SER A 149 29.14 -30.14 12.42
C SER A 149 28.49 -31.49 12.08
N MET A 150 27.35 -31.49 11.36
CA MET A 150 26.60 -32.71 11.11
C MET A 150 27.09 -33.52 9.90
N GLN A 151 27.83 -32.90 8.98
CA GLN A 151 28.45 -33.62 7.87
C GLN A 151 29.46 -34.69 8.32
N ASP A 152 30.21 -34.43 9.40
CA ASP A 152 31.16 -35.39 9.97
C ASP A 152 30.49 -36.63 10.57
N TYR A 153 29.19 -36.49 10.88
CA TYR A 153 28.33 -37.58 11.35
C TYR A 153 27.51 -38.21 10.22
N GLY A 154 27.69 -37.79 8.96
CA GLY A 154 26.98 -38.37 7.81
C GLY A 154 25.56 -37.82 7.60
N TYR A 155 25.23 -36.67 8.16
CA TYR A 155 23.97 -35.96 7.95
C TYR A 155 24.16 -34.69 7.15
N ASP A 156 23.23 -34.41 6.26
CA ASP A 156 23.17 -33.21 5.44
C ASP A 156 21.96 -32.36 5.86
N ILE A 157 22.21 -31.11 6.16
CA ILE A 157 21.15 -30.14 6.54
C ILE A 157 20.69 -29.42 5.27
N ILE A 158 19.50 -29.75 4.83
CA ILE A 158 18.94 -29.23 3.57
C ILE A 158 18.54 -27.78 3.76
N LYS A 159 17.74 -27.50 4.81
CA LYS A 159 17.22 -26.16 5.07
C LYS A 159 16.88 -25.98 6.54
N THR A 160 17.18 -24.80 7.04
CA THR A 160 16.75 -24.35 8.36
C THR A 160 15.82 -23.15 8.19
N LEU A 161 14.76 -23.10 8.96
CA LEU A 161 13.72 -22.06 8.87
C LEU A 161 13.33 -21.63 10.29
N VAL A 162 13.26 -20.32 10.51
CA VAL A 162 12.57 -19.78 11.68
C VAL A 162 11.10 -19.69 11.32
N THR A 163 10.28 -20.56 11.91
CA THR A 163 8.85 -20.69 11.58
C THR A 163 7.95 -19.84 12.44
N ASP A 164 8.37 -19.56 13.68
CA ASP A 164 7.60 -18.74 14.60
C ASP A 164 8.51 -17.99 15.57
N ILE A 165 8.09 -16.77 15.94
CA ILE A 165 8.76 -15.91 16.91
C ILE A 165 7.67 -15.38 17.84
N ASP A 166 7.65 -15.87 19.08
CA ASP A 166 6.65 -15.52 20.08
C ASP A 166 7.30 -14.79 21.25
N PRO A 167 7.17 -13.46 21.34
CA PRO A 167 7.62 -12.69 22.49
C PRO A 167 6.70 -12.87 23.67
N ASP A 168 7.15 -12.44 24.86
CA ASP A 168 6.33 -12.41 26.06
C ASP A 168 5.01 -11.66 25.83
N GLU A 169 3.92 -12.14 26.42
CA GLU A 169 2.56 -11.63 26.19
C GLU A 169 2.42 -10.15 26.54
N GLN A 170 3.11 -9.69 27.57
CA GLN A 170 3.07 -8.26 27.96
C GLN A 170 3.70 -7.38 26.89
N VAL A 171 4.80 -7.83 26.27
CA VAL A 171 5.49 -7.13 25.18
C VAL A 171 4.63 -7.14 23.93
N LYS A 172 4.01 -8.25 23.61
CA LYS A 172 3.08 -8.38 22.48
C LYS A 172 1.90 -7.40 22.60
N HIS A 173 1.31 -7.28 23.79
CA HIS A 173 0.28 -6.29 24.04
C HIS A 173 0.80 -4.84 23.95
N ALA A 174 2.02 -4.58 24.39
CA ALA A 174 2.64 -3.26 24.25
C ALA A 174 2.91 -2.90 22.80
N MET A 175 3.49 -3.81 22.00
CA MET A 175 3.71 -3.64 20.57
C MET A 175 2.39 -3.42 19.81
N ASN A 176 1.35 -4.19 20.12
CA ASN A 176 0.04 -4.00 19.51
C ASN A 176 -0.54 -2.61 19.79
N ARG A 177 -0.37 -2.08 21.01
CA ARG A 177 -0.80 -0.71 21.35
C ARG A 177 0.00 0.36 20.61
N ILE A 178 1.32 0.20 20.52
CA ILE A 178 2.20 1.11 19.77
C ILE A 178 1.80 1.12 18.29
N ASN A 179 1.69 -0.07 17.67
CA ASN A 179 1.31 -0.21 16.28
C ASN A 179 -0.10 0.35 15.99
N SER A 180 -1.03 0.20 16.95
CA SER A 180 -2.37 0.76 16.84
C SER A 180 -2.33 2.28 16.87
N ALA A 181 -1.59 2.87 17.82
CA ALA A 181 -1.43 4.31 17.93
C ALA A 181 -0.70 4.93 16.72
N GLU A 182 0.31 4.23 16.19
CA GLU A 182 1.01 4.69 14.98
C GLU A 182 0.11 4.64 13.74
N ARG A 183 -0.67 3.57 13.58
CA ARG A 183 -1.66 3.49 12.50
C ARG A 183 -2.73 4.56 12.62
N GLU A 184 -3.21 4.84 13.83
CA GLU A 184 -4.18 5.90 14.08
C GLU A 184 -3.61 7.28 13.76
N LYS A 185 -2.35 7.55 14.14
CA LYS A 185 -1.64 8.77 13.77
C LYS A 185 -1.53 8.92 12.25
N VAL A 186 -1.06 7.89 11.56
CA VAL A 186 -0.93 7.89 10.09
C VAL A 186 -2.29 8.07 9.42
N ALA A 187 -3.34 7.41 9.92
CA ALA A 187 -4.69 7.59 9.41
C ALA A 187 -5.18 9.04 9.57
N ALA A 188 -4.96 9.64 10.76
CA ALA A 188 -5.33 11.04 11.01
C ALA A 188 -4.54 12.03 10.13
N GLU A 189 -3.26 11.77 9.86
CA GLU A 189 -2.46 12.57 8.92
C GLU A 189 -3.01 12.50 7.49
N TYR A 190 -3.36 11.29 7.01
CA TYR A 190 -3.98 11.12 5.69
C TYR A 190 -5.37 11.73 5.59
N GLU A 191 -6.19 11.62 6.63
CA GLU A 191 -7.51 12.26 6.70
C GLU A 191 -7.39 13.79 6.66
N GLY A 192 -6.46 14.35 7.44
CA GLY A 192 -6.17 15.79 7.42
C GLY A 192 -5.68 16.29 6.08
N GLU A 193 -4.80 15.55 5.42
CA GLU A 193 -4.30 15.90 4.08
C GLU A 193 -5.42 15.78 3.02
N ALA A 194 -6.23 14.74 3.09
CA ALA A 194 -7.39 14.57 2.19
C ALA A 194 -8.40 15.70 2.35
N GLU A 195 -8.69 16.12 3.59
CA GLU A 195 -9.55 17.26 3.86
C GLU A 195 -8.96 18.57 3.35
N ARG A 196 -7.66 18.79 3.57
CA ARG A 196 -6.95 19.96 3.01
C ARG A 196 -7.05 20.00 1.48
N ILE A 197 -6.82 18.87 0.80
CA ILE A 197 -6.94 18.77 -0.66
C ILE A 197 -8.37 19.07 -1.10
N ARG A 198 -9.38 18.54 -0.39
CA ARG A 198 -10.79 18.76 -0.68
C ARG A 198 -11.19 20.23 -0.56
N ILE A 199 -10.76 20.89 0.55
CA ILE A 199 -11.04 22.32 0.78
C ILE A 199 -10.38 23.17 -0.30
N VAL A 200 -9.12 22.93 -0.63
CA VAL A 200 -8.39 23.68 -1.66
C VAL A 200 -9.00 23.46 -3.04
N ALA A 201 -9.36 22.22 -3.39
CA ALA A 201 -10.01 21.91 -4.66
C ALA A 201 -11.37 22.61 -4.79
N LYS A 202 -12.18 22.59 -3.71
CA LYS A 202 -13.48 23.28 -3.65
C LYS A 202 -13.31 24.80 -3.82
N ALA A 203 -12.38 25.40 -3.07
CA ALA A 203 -12.12 26.85 -3.16
C ALA A 203 -11.65 27.25 -4.56
N ARG A 204 -10.78 26.44 -5.20
CA ARG A 204 -10.36 26.68 -6.60
C ARG A 204 -11.51 26.56 -7.57
N ALA A 205 -12.35 25.55 -7.44
CA ALA A 205 -13.52 25.34 -8.28
C ALA A 205 -14.54 26.49 -8.13
N GLU A 206 -14.77 26.99 -6.91
CA GLU A 206 -15.63 28.14 -6.64
C GLU A 206 -15.05 29.43 -7.23
N ALA A 207 -13.75 29.67 -7.09
CA ALA A 207 -13.08 30.82 -7.67
C ALA A 207 -13.16 30.80 -9.21
N GLU A 208 -12.89 29.66 -9.82
CA GLU A 208 -12.99 29.47 -11.27
C GLU A 208 -14.42 29.63 -11.77
N SER A 209 -15.41 29.09 -11.06
CA SER A 209 -16.84 29.28 -11.37
C SER A 209 -17.22 30.75 -11.34
N LYS A 210 -16.83 31.49 -10.29
CA LYS A 210 -17.09 32.93 -10.21
C LYS A 210 -16.38 33.72 -11.30
N ARG A 211 -15.16 33.34 -11.67
CA ARG A 211 -14.41 33.95 -12.78
C ARG A 211 -15.14 33.76 -14.12
N LEU A 212 -15.57 32.51 -14.39
CA LEU A 212 -16.32 32.15 -15.61
C LEU A 212 -17.69 32.85 -15.65
N GLN A 213 -18.40 32.93 -14.51
CA GLN A 213 -19.66 33.68 -14.41
C GLN A 213 -19.43 35.17 -14.71
N GLY A 214 -18.36 35.76 -14.12
CA GLY A 214 -18.01 37.17 -14.40
C GLY A 214 -17.67 37.42 -15.86
N GLN A 215 -16.96 36.49 -16.50
CA GLN A 215 -16.68 36.56 -17.94
C GLN A 215 -17.98 36.43 -18.76
N GLY A 216 -18.83 35.46 -18.44
CA GLY A 216 -20.13 35.31 -19.12
C GLY A 216 -21.01 36.54 -19.02
N ILE A 217 -21.07 37.21 -17.85
CA ILE A 217 -21.81 38.44 -17.67
C ILE A 217 -21.17 39.58 -18.49
N ALA A 218 -19.83 39.68 -18.54
CA ALA A 218 -19.14 40.69 -19.32
C ALA A 218 -19.37 40.50 -20.83
N ASP A 219 -19.33 39.24 -21.30
CA ASP A 219 -19.60 38.89 -22.69
C ASP A 219 -21.06 39.20 -23.05
N GLN A 220 -21.99 38.81 -22.19
CA GLN A 220 -23.41 39.14 -22.36
C GLN A 220 -23.64 40.66 -22.46
N ARG A 221 -23.03 41.46 -21.56
CA ARG A 221 -23.15 42.90 -21.61
C ARG A 221 -22.57 43.48 -22.91
N ARG A 222 -21.48 42.91 -23.41
CA ARG A 222 -20.85 43.35 -24.68
C ARG A 222 -21.76 43.05 -25.86
N GLU A 223 -22.37 41.88 -25.90
CA GLU A 223 -23.35 41.53 -26.95
C GLU A 223 -24.60 42.42 -26.89
N ILE A 224 -25.13 42.70 -25.70
CA ILE A 224 -26.23 43.65 -25.52
C ILE A 224 -25.85 45.05 -26.03
N ALA A 225 -24.66 45.54 -25.64
CA ALA A 225 -24.21 46.87 -26.10
C ALA A 225 -24.08 46.92 -27.62
N ARG A 226 -23.55 45.87 -28.26
CA ARG A 226 -23.47 45.79 -29.72
C ARG A 226 -24.83 45.75 -30.37
N GLY A 227 -25.78 44.99 -29.86
CA GLY A 227 -27.16 44.94 -30.35
C GLY A 227 -27.88 46.29 -30.20
N LEU A 228 -27.61 47.02 -29.11
CA LEU A 228 -28.11 48.40 -28.92
C LEU A 228 -27.52 49.37 -29.93
N GLU A 229 -26.20 49.31 -30.18
CA GLU A 229 -25.52 50.16 -31.19
C GLU A 229 -26.12 49.92 -32.58
N GLU A 230 -26.27 48.65 -33.01
CA GLU A 230 -26.91 48.29 -34.28
C GLU A 230 -28.33 48.81 -34.35
N SER A 231 -29.10 48.71 -33.25
CA SER A 231 -30.49 49.20 -33.20
C SER A 231 -30.59 50.73 -33.32
N VAL A 232 -29.69 51.45 -32.67
CA VAL A 232 -29.58 52.92 -32.78
C VAL A 232 -29.22 53.35 -34.20
N ASP A 233 -28.28 52.64 -34.84
CA ASP A 233 -27.90 52.94 -36.23
C ASP A 233 -29.04 52.74 -37.22
N VAL A 234 -29.83 51.68 -37.04
CA VAL A 234 -31.04 51.43 -37.84
C VAL A 234 -32.09 52.57 -37.67
N LEU A 235 -32.29 52.99 -36.41
CA LEU A 235 -33.26 54.08 -36.12
C LEU A 235 -32.77 55.45 -36.64
N ASN A 236 -31.48 55.73 -36.56
CA ASN A 236 -30.85 56.94 -37.14
C ASN A 236 -31.03 56.97 -38.66
N ASN A 237 -30.95 55.84 -39.36
CA ASN A 237 -31.16 55.75 -40.82
C ASN A 237 -32.62 56.05 -41.25
N VAL A 238 -33.56 55.91 -40.32
CA VAL A 238 -34.99 56.21 -40.55
C VAL A 238 -35.31 57.68 -40.15
N GLY A 239 -34.30 58.45 -39.68
CA GLY A 239 -34.46 59.88 -39.39
C GLY A 239 -34.84 60.20 -37.95
N ILE A 240 -34.71 59.24 -37.03
CA ILE A 240 -34.92 59.45 -35.59
C ILE A 240 -33.59 59.88 -34.96
N ASN A 241 -33.60 60.93 -34.15
CA ASN A 241 -32.42 61.44 -33.49
C ASN A 241 -31.82 60.39 -32.52
N SER A 242 -30.49 60.26 -32.47
CA SER A 242 -29.75 59.30 -31.62
C SER A 242 -30.18 59.34 -30.14
N GLN A 243 -30.52 60.54 -29.61
CA GLN A 243 -30.99 60.67 -28.22
C GLN A 243 -32.39 60.09 -28.02
N GLU A 244 -33.29 60.30 -28.95
CA GLU A 244 -34.65 59.77 -28.90
C GLU A 244 -34.68 58.23 -29.12
N ALA A 245 -33.81 57.75 -30.05
CA ALA A 245 -33.61 56.34 -30.28
C ALA A 245 -33.10 55.64 -29.04
N SER A 246 -32.06 56.19 -28.37
CA SER A 246 -31.50 55.63 -27.13
C SER A 246 -32.53 55.61 -25.98
N ALA A 247 -33.32 56.68 -25.85
CA ALA A 247 -34.37 56.73 -24.83
C ALA A 247 -35.46 55.69 -25.06
N LEU A 248 -35.86 55.47 -26.31
CA LEU A 248 -36.84 54.46 -26.69
C LEU A 248 -36.36 53.07 -26.38
N ILE A 249 -35.10 52.74 -26.70
CA ILE A 249 -34.49 51.43 -26.43
C ILE A 249 -34.41 51.16 -24.93
N VAL A 250 -33.96 52.14 -24.11
CA VAL A 250 -33.90 51.95 -22.64
C VAL A 250 -35.31 51.73 -22.05
N VAL A 251 -36.31 52.43 -22.53
CA VAL A 251 -37.70 52.19 -22.07
C VAL A 251 -38.18 50.81 -22.47
N THR A 252 -37.96 50.39 -23.73
CA THR A 252 -38.31 49.03 -24.18
C THR A 252 -37.60 47.95 -23.33
N GLN A 253 -36.32 48.11 -23.10
CA GLN A 253 -35.56 47.18 -22.27
C GLN A 253 -36.02 47.15 -20.81
N HIS A 254 -36.51 48.26 -20.29
CA HIS A 254 -37.12 48.33 -18.97
C HIS A 254 -38.40 47.48 -18.92
N TYR A 255 -39.25 47.58 -19.93
CA TYR A 255 -40.49 46.74 -20.02
C TYR A 255 -40.17 45.27 -20.23
N ASP A 256 -39.17 44.92 -21.05
CA ASP A 256 -38.73 43.55 -21.24
C ASP A 256 -38.19 42.95 -19.91
N THR A 257 -37.48 43.75 -19.14
CA THR A 257 -37.00 43.33 -17.80
C THR A 257 -38.16 43.09 -16.83
N LEU A 258 -39.18 43.92 -16.86
CA LEU A 258 -40.37 43.79 -16.04
C LEU A 258 -41.19 42.56 -16.46
N GLN A 259 -41.28 42.29 -17.76
CA GLN A 259 -41.92 41.09 -18.26
C GLN A 259 -41.17 39.82 -17.77
N ALA A 260 -39.84 39.77 -17.85
CA ALA A 260 -39.00 38.67 -17.38
C ALA A 260 -39.18 38.44 -15.87
N ILE A 261 -39.26 39.50 -15.06
CA ILE A 261 -39.56 39.39 -13.63
C ILE A 261 -40.97 38.85 -13.37
N GLY A 262 -41.94 39.22 -14.20
CA GLY A 262 -43.32 38.75 -14.09
C GLY A 262 -43.50 37.30 -14.48
N GLU A 263 -42.65 36.73 -15.33
CA GLU A 263 -42.66 35.33 -15.75
C GLU A 263 -42.00 34.40 -14.74
N GLU A 264 -41.09 34.89 -13.86
CA GLU A 264 -40.53 34.10 -12.78
C GLU A 264 -41.54 33.88 -11.64
N THR A 265 -41.86 32.63 -11.35
CA THR A 265 -42.94 32.14 -10.49
C THR A 265 -42.85 32.51 -9.00
N ASN A 266 -41.81 33.22 -8.58
CA ASN A 266 -41.57 33.69 -7.19
C ASN A 266 -41.79 35.21 -7.04
N SER A 267 -42.72 35.77 -7.80
CA SER A 267 -42.94 37.20 -7.86
C SER A 267 -43.52 37.76 -6.55
N ASN A 268 -42.79 38.64 -5.94
CA ASN A 268 -43.34 39.68 -5.07
C ASN A 268 -44.26 40.55 -5.94
N LEU A 269 -45.42 40.93 -5.40
CA LEU A 269 -46.38 41.82 -6.08
C LEU A 269 -45.69 43.17 -6.43
N ILE A 270 -45.40 43.39 -7.70
CA ILE A 270 -44.82 44.68 -8.18
C ILE A 270 -46.00 45.51 -8.67
N LEU A 271 -46.36 46.56 -7.93
CA LEU A 271 -47.34 47.54 -8.35
C LEU A 271 -46.66 48.63 -9.20
N LEU A 272 -46.87 48.56 -10.49
CA LEU A 272 -46.38 49.56 -11.45
C LEU A 272 -47.51 50.52 -11.85
N PRO A 273 -47.24 51.82 -11.98
CA PRO A 273 -48.19 52.75 -12.54
C PRO A 273 -48.39 52.39 -14.03
N ASN A 274 -49.55 51.84 -14.34
CA ASN A 274 -49.91 51.39 -15.67
C ASN A 274 -50.71 52.45 -16.43
N SER A 275 -50.17 53.69 -16.48
CA SER A 275 -50.74 54.75 -17.28
C SER A 275 -49.82 55.08 -18.46
N PRO A 276 -50.38 55.36 -19.68
CA PRO A 276 -49.57 55.80 -20.82
C PRO A 276 -48.75 57.10 -20.51
N GLN A 277 -49.22 57.90 -19.55
CA GLN A 277 -48.55 59.09 -19.05
C GLN A 277 -47.25 58.76 -18.34
N ALA A 278 -47.20 57.67 -17.55
CA ALA A 278 -45.98 57.30 -16.82
C ALA A 278 -44.80 56.92 -17.72
N GLY A 279 -45.09 56.31 -18.89
CA GLY A 279 -44.06 56.03 -19.89
C GLY A 279 -43.53 57.32 -20.55
N SER A 280 -44.40 58.30 -20.85
CA SER A 280 -43.98 59.57 -21.44
C SER A 280 -43.26 60.47 -20.42
N ASP A 281 -43.65 60.44 -19.14
CA ASP A 281 -42.91 61.12 -18.05
C ASP A 281 -41.55 60.53 -17.81
N MET A 282 -41.37 59.22 -17.92
CA MET A 282 -40.08 58.54 -17.81
C MET A 282 -39.16 58.91 -18.98
N LEU A 283 -39.66 58.97 -20.21
CA LEU A 283 -38.94 59.46 -21.37
C LEU A 283 -38.50 60.90 -21.21
N ASN A 284 -39.40 61.80 -20.80
CA ASN A 284 -39.11 63.21 -20.57
C ASN A 284 -38.07 63.42 -19.46
N ASN A 285 -38.17 62.66 -18.39
CA ASN A 285 -37.20 62.70 -17.29
C ASN A 285 -35.80 62.17 -17.70
N MET A 286 -35.72 61.13 -18.56
CA MET A 286 -34.49 60.63 -19.12
C MET A 286 -33.85 61.64 -20.07
N VAL A 287 -34.59 62.21 -20.98
CA VAL A 287 -34.11 63.26 -21.90
C VAL A 287 -33.60 64.48 -21.11
N ALA A 288 -34.35 64.93 -20.08
CA ALA A 288 -33.92 66.02 -19.21
C ALA A 288 -32.63 65.67 -18.43
N SER A 289 -32.52 64.41 -17.97
CA SER A 289 -31.33 63.91 -17.27
C SER A 289 -30.07 63.88 -18.18
N PHE A 290 -30.22 63.41 -19.41
CA PHE A 290 -29.15 63.45 -20.42
C PHE A 290 -28.72 64.85 -20.77
N THR A 291 -29.67 65.76 -20.94
CA THR A 291 -29.38 67.18 -21.21
C THR A 291 -28.61 67.86 -20.04
N ALA A 292 -29.07 67.60 -18.79
CA ALA A 292 -28.39 68.09 -17.61
C ALA A 292 -26.98 67.50 -17.46
N SER A 293 -26.81 66.20 -17.76
CA SER A 293 -25.50 65.49 -17.71
C SER A 293 -24.53 66.09 -18.74
N ASN A 294 -24.97 66.41 -19.96
CA ASN A 294 -24.13 67.05 -20.95
C ASN A 294 -23.71 68.47 -20.55
N GLN A 295 -24.62 69.26 -19.96
CA GLN A 295 -24.28 70.55 -19.42
C GLN A 295 -23.26 70.50 -18.29
N ILE A 296 -23.40 69.54 -17.39
CA ILE A 296 -22.43 69.36 -16.32
C ILE A 296 -21.09 68.87 -16.88
N GLY A 297 -21.07 67.97 -17.86
CA GLY A 297 -19.84 67.55 -18.54
C GLY A 297 -19.08 68.69 -19.23
N GLU A 298 -19.78 69.59 -19.92
CA GLU A 298 -19.18 70.81 -20.53
C GLU A 298 -18.67 71.80 -19.49
N ALA A 299 -19.40 71.97 -18.40
CA ALA A 299 -18.94 72.79 -17.27
C ALA A 299 -17.69 72.28 -16.61
N MET A 300 -17.61 70.92 -16.41
CA MET A 300 -16.39 70.32 -15.87
C MET A 300 -15.21 70.37 -16.82
N ARG A 301 -15.41 70.22 -18.14
CA ARG A 301 -14.34 70.40 -19.13
C ARG A 301 -13.80 71.82 -19.12
N LYS A 302 -14.66 72.82 -19.14
CA LYS A 302 -14.23 74.22 -19.03
C LYS A 302 -13.42 74.48 -17.76
N LYS A 303 -13.88 73.98 -16.64
CA LYS A 303 -13.18 74.13 -15.35
C LYS A 303 -11.83 73.41 -15.31
N ASN A 304 -11.71 72.27 -15.93
CA ASN A 304 -10.44 71.53 -16.02
C ASN A 304 -9.44 72.28 -16.98
N GLU A 305 -9.93 72.88 -18.08
CA GLU A 305 -9.12 73.69 -18.98
C GLU A 305 -8.61 74.97 -18.30
N GLU A 306 -9.45 75.62 -17.48
CA GLU A 306 -9.05 76.77 -16.67
C GLU A 306 -7.98 76.35 -15.61
N ILE A 307 -8.11 75.24 -14.95
CA ILE A 307 -7.11 74.75 -14.00
C ILE A 307 -5.79 74.37 -14.67
N GLU A 308 -5.82 73.82 -15.89
CA GLU A 308 -4.61 73.57 -16.67
C GLU A 308 -3.92 74.80 -17.13
N GLN A 309 -4.68 75.86 -17.52
CA GLN A 309 -4.14 77.17 -17.89
C GLN A 309 -3.54 77.86 -16.66
N GLU A 310 -4.18 77.83 -15.49
CA GLU A 310 -3.63 78.33 -14.25
C GLU A 310 -2.33 77.62 -13.80
N LYS A 311 -2.23 76.33 -14.01
CA LYS A 311 -0.99 75.58 -13.73
C LYS A 311 0.14 75.90 -14.69
N LYS A 312 -0.15 76.26 -15.95
CA LYS A 312 0.85 76.67 -16.92
C LYS A 312 1.34 78.15 -16.71
N ASN A 313 0.53 79.00 -16.07
CA ASN A 313 0.86 80.40 -15.82
C ASN A 313 1.49 80.67 -14.42
N LYS A 314 1.67 79.61 -13.57
CA LYS A 314 2.42 79.81 -12.31
C LYS A 314 3.92 79.77 -12.57
N PRO A 315 4.70 80.87 -12.32
CA PRO A 315 6.13 80.82 -12.46
C PRO A 315 6.78 79.90 -11.44
N ASP A 316 7.74 79.19 -11.93
CA ASP A 316 8.54 78.15 -11.20
C ASP A 316 9.39 78.87 -10.10
N THR A 317 8.81 78.96 -8.89
CA THR A 317 9.50 79.55 -7.71
C THR A 317 9.87 78.41 -6.76
N LYS A 318 10.72 77.46 -7.22
CA LYS A 318 11.52 76.61 -6.33
C LYS A 318 12.86 76.29 -6.98
N ARG A 319 13.76 77.23 -6.93
CA ARG A 319 15.22 77.03 -6.87
C ARG A 319 15.81 77.99 -5.90
N ARG A 320 15.93 77.58 -4.68
CA ARG A 320 17.07 77.85 -3.78
C ARG A 320 17.09 76.84 -2.65
#